data_253181051236d2266caed57abd1c5b84
#
_entry.id   253181051236d2266caed57abd1c5b84
#
_cell.length_a   1.000
_cell.length_b   1.000
_cell.length_c   1.000
_cell.angle_alpha   90.00
_cell.angle_beta   90.00
_cell.angle_gamma   90.00
#
_symmetry.space_group_name_H-M   'P 1'
#
loop_
_entity.id
_entity.type
_entity.pdbx_description
1 polymer ?
#
loop_
_entity_poly.entity_id
_entity_poly.type
_entity_poly.pdbx_seq_one_letter_code
_entity_poly.pdbx_strand_id
1 'polypeptide(L)'
;AFAVATTGRPGPVVIGLPEDMLTETTTAAAIHATPLMPSAPTKDSLAQIKTLLQDARQPLVIIGGSGWTDKGIEEFESFASIAQLPVTASFRRQDLFNHKHKSYVGELGTGPNPKLVEKVKQSDLVLVMGARLDEICTQGYTLFDVPVPRQKIIHIHQDMKEIGKVYQPTLALCADLNETATALASVAHGLDGRLWAGWRDELRNMYQDWTHIDTAGQPRWKGANMTAIFSFLRAHLPEDSII
;
A
#
# COMPACT_ATOMS: atom_id res chain seq x y z
N ALA A 1 -3.19 -26.85 6.96
CA ALA A 1 -2.72 -26.27 5.69
C ALA A 1 -3.58 -25.06 5.29
N PHE A 2 -4.89 -25.22 5.09
CA PHE A 2 -5.77 -24.13 4.61
C PHE A 2 -5.76 -22.91 5.53
N ALA A 3 -5.89 -23.08 6.84
CA ALA A 3 -5.80 -21.95 7.78
C ALA A 3 -4.46 -21.21 7.69
N VAL A 4 -3.34 -21.94 7.55
CA VAL A 4 -2.02 -21.34 7.41
C VAL A 4 -1.90 -20.58 6.08
N ALA A 5 -2.47 -21.14 4.98
CA ALA A 5 -2.40 -20.52 3.67
C ALA A 5 -3.18 -19.19 3.57
N THR A 6 -4.21 -19.01 4.42
CA THR A 6 -5.14 -17.86 4.34
C THR A 6 -5.05 -16.90 5.52
N THR A 7 -4.23 -17.20 6.55
CA THR A 7 -4.11 -16.39 7.77
C THR A 7 -2.85 -15.51 7.73
N GLY A 8 -2.93 -14.35 8.33
CA GLY A 8 -1.83 -13.38 8.38
C GLY A 8 -1.49 -12.90 6.97
N ARG A 9 -0.27 -13.15 6.51
CA ARG A 9 0.13 -12.93 5.13
C ARG A 9 -0.21 -14.18 4.31
N PRO A 10 -1.27 -14.19 3.49
CA PRO A 10 -1.65 -15.34 2.68
C PRO A 10 -0.52 -15.79 1.75
N GLY A 11 -0.36 -17.11 1.63
CA GLY A 11 0.69 -17.67 0.80
C GLY A 11 0.54 -19.18 0.57
N PRO A 12 1.36 -19.75 -0.33
CA PRO A 12 1.29 -21.17 -0.63
C PRO A 12 1.76 -22.03 0.56
N VAL A 13 1.11 -23.17 0.72
CA VAL A 13 1.48 -24.20 1.71
C VAL A 13 1.70 -25.52 1.00
N VAL A 14 2.82 -26.15 1.24
CA VAL A 14 3.15 -27.46 0.69
C VAL A 14 2.89 -28.53 1.73
N ILE A 15 2.19 -29.61 1.34
CA ILE A 15 1.97 -30.79 2.16
C ILE A 15 2.69 -31.97 1.48
N GLY A 16 3.68 -32.55 2.16
CA GLY A 16 4.29 -33.80 1.73
C GLY A 16 3.38 -34.98 2.15
N LEU A 17 2.93 -35.76 1.19
CA LEU A 17 2.17 -36.98 1.42
C LEU A 17 3.04 -38.19 1.06
N PRO A 18 3.52 -38.99 2.04
CA PRO A 18 4.23 -40.24 1.78
C PRO A 18 3.37 -41.20 0.97
N GLU A 19 3.96 -41.86 -0.04
CA GLU A 19 3.22 -42.67 -1.00
C GLU A 19 2.51 -43.87 -0.34
N ASP A 20 3.13 -44.50 0.65
CA ASP A 20 2.58 -45.59 1.42
C ASP A 20 1.29 -45.22 2.20
N MET A 21 1.25 -43.97 2.71
CA MET A 21 0.07 -43.46 3.42
C MET A 21 -1.15 -43.21 2.52
N LEU A 22 -0.94 -43.03 1.22
CA LEU A 22 -2.06 -42.78 0.29
C LEU A 22 -2.98 -43.98 0.07
N THR A 23 -2.53 -45.18 0.42
CA THR A 23 -3.30 -46.41 0.31
C THR A 23 -3.94 -46.84 1.63
N GLU A 24 -3.64 -46.15 2.73
CA GLU A 24 -4.20 -46.44 4.03
C GLU A 24 -5.65 -45.94 4.16
N THR A 25 -6.42 -46.64 4.98
CA THR A 25 -7.78 -46.24 5.33
C THR A 25 -7.81 -45.61 6.73
N THR A 26 -8.66 -44.62 6.95
CA THR A 26 -8.81 -43.94 8.24
C THR A 26 -10.27 -43.96 8.68
N THR A 27 -10.50 -44.04 9.99
CA THR A 27 -11.81 -43.86 10.63
C THR A 27 -11.96 -42.41 11.16
N ALA A 28 -10.97 -41.55 10.95
CA ALA A 28 -11.04 -40.16 11.36
C ALA A 28 -12.19 -39.44 10.65
N ALA A 29 -12.99 -38.69 11.41
CA ALA A 29 -14.06 -37.89 10.84
C ALA A 29 -13.47 -36.71 10.02
N ALA A 30 -14.12 -36.41 8.89
CA ALA A 30 -13.81 -35.19 8.15
C ALA A 30 -14.14 -33.96 9.00
N ILE A 31 -13.22 -33.04 9.05
CA ILE A 31 -13.40 -31.73 9.71
C ILE A 31 -13.66 -30.64 8.69
N HIS A 32 -14.47 -29.65 9.07
CA HIS A 32 -14.69 -28.46 8.27
C HIS A 32 -13.79 -27.32 8.75
N ALA A 33 -13.38 -26.45 7.82
CA ALA A 33 -12.64 -25.26 8.17
C ALA A 33 -13.51 -24.32 9.02
N THR A 34 -12.98 -23.85 10.15
CA THR A 34 -13.64 -22.81 10.94
C THR A 34 -13.23 -21.44 10.38
N PRO A 35 -14.19 -20.57 10.00
CA PRO A 35 -13.87 -19.22 9.58
C PRO A 35 -13.15 -18.45 10.70
N LEU A 36 -12.04 -17.81 10.35
CA LEU A 36 -11.36 -16.92 11.29
C LEU A 36 -12.00 -15.52 11.20
N MET A 37 -12.29 -14.95 12.36
CA MET A 37 -12.77 -13.58 12.42
C MET A 37 -11.57 -12.62 12.21
N PRO A 38 -11.69 -11.62 11.30
CA PRO A 38 -10.64 -10.64 11.11
C PRO A 38 -10.47 -9.77 12.36
N SER A 39 -9.25 -9.35 12.65
CA SER A 39 -8.95 -8.44 13.75
C SER A 39 -9.14 -6.99 13.30
N ALA A 40 -10.01 -6.24 14.00
CA ALA A 40 -10.20 -4.82 13.77
C ALA A 40 -9.32 -3.97 14.71
N PRO A 41 -8.96 -2.73 14.33
CA PRO A 41 -8.32 -1.79 15.23
C PRO A 41 -9.19 -1.47 16.45
N THR A 42 -8.56 -1.29 17.61
CA THR A 42 -9.27 -0.84 18.81
C THR A 42 -9.59 0.65 18.74
N LYS A 43 -10.54 1.12 19.56
CA LYS A 43 -10.84 2.55 19.68
C LYS A 43 -9.61 3.36 20.09
N ASP A 44 -8.78 2.81 20.99
CA ASP A 44 -7.58 3.49 21.48
C ASP A 44 -6.51 3.59 20.39
N SER A 45 -6.33 2.54 19.56
CA SER A 45 -5.40 2.61 18.43
C SER A 45 -5.86 3.61 17.36
N LEU A 46 -7.16 3.68 17.09
CA LEU A 46 -7.73 4.69 16.19
C LEU A 46 -7.55 6.11 16.72
N ALA A 47 -7.73 6.33 18.03
CA ALA A 47 -7.48 7.62 18.66
C ALA A 47 -5.99 8.03 18.55
N GLN A 48 -5.06 7.08 18.72
CA GLN A 48 -3.63 7.33 18.51
C GLN A 48 -3.30 7.68 17.06
N ILE A 49 -3.86 6.94 16.08
CA ILE A 49 -3.71 7.26 14.65
C ILE A 49 -4.20 8.69 14.37
N LYS A 50 -5.39 9.03 14.88
CA LYS A 50 -5.97 10.36 14.71
C LYS A 50 -5.04 11.45 15.27
N THR A 51 -4.53 11.28 16.48
CA THR A 51 -3.61 12.22 17.12
C THR A 51 -2.34 12.40 16.29
N LEU A 52 -1.72 11.29 15.85
CA LEU A 52 -0.51 11.34 15.05
C LEU A 52 -0.73 12.06 13.70
N LEU A 53 -1.90 11.84 13.06
CA LEU A 53 -2.26 12.55 11.83
C LEU A 53 -2.53 14.03 12.07
N GLN A 54 -3.22 14.42 13.14
CA GLN A 54 -3.48 15.83 13.48
C GLN A 54 -2.21 16.63 13.76
N ASP A 55 -1.19 15.98 14.31
CA ASP A 55 0.11 16.61 14.60
C ASP A 55 0.98 16.77 13.34
N ALA A 56 0.68 16.00 12.28
CA ALA A 56 1.50 16.00 11.07
C ALA A 56 1.32 17.27 10.23
N ARG A 57 2.33 17.58 9.45
CA ARG A 57 2.32 18.68 8.45
C ARG A 57 2.57 18.16 7.04
N GLN A 58 3.30 17.06 6.93
CA GLN A 58 3.67 16.42 5.67
C GLN A 58 3.41 14.91 5.74
N PRO A 59 2.15 14.49 6.06
CA PRO A 59 1.82 13.08 6.11
C PRO A 59 1.81 12.45 4.73
N LEU A 60 2.17 11.16 4.67
CA LEU A 60 2.12 10.36 3.44
C LEU A 60 1.64 8.95 3.77
N VAL A 61 0.88 8.35 2.85
CA VAL A 61 0.44 6.97 2.98
C VAL A 61 1.17 6.08 1.99
N ILE A 62 1.64 4.92 2.46
CA ILE A 62 2.15 3.83 1.61
C ILE A 62 1.16 2.68 1.70
N ILE A 63 0.40 2.45 0.61
CA ILE A 63 -0.54 1.33 0.52
C ILE A 63 0.12 0.13 -0.14
N GLY A 64 -0.17 -1.08 0.33
CA GLY A 64 0.40 -2.29 -0.23
C GLY A 64 -0.16 -3.57 0.38
N GLY A 65 0.60 -4.66 0.23
CA GLY A 65 0.22 -5.95 0.79
C GLY A 65 -0.86 -6.68 0.00
N SER A 66 -1.37 -7.76 0.55
CA SER A 66 -2.40 -8.63 -0.04
C SER A 66 -3.61 -8.75 0.88
N GLY A 67 -4.67 -9.40 0.41
CA GLY A 67 -5.89 -9.62 1.19
C GLY A 67 -6.88 -8.46 1.16
N TRP A 68 -6.66 -7.48 0.32
CA TRP A 68 -7.63 -6.41 0.07
C TRP A 68 -8.86 -6.94 -0.68
N THR A 69 -10.03 -6.47 -0.28
CA THR A 69 -11.29 -6.62 -1.00
C THR A 69 -11.64 -5.32 -1.72
N ASP A 70 -12.48 -5.39 -2.76
CA ASP A 70 -12.95 -4.19 -3.47
C ASP A 70 -13.55 -3.17 -2.49
N LYS A 71 -14.38 -3.64 -1.56
CA LYS A 71 -14.97 -2.79 -0.51
C LYS A 71 -13.89 -2.14 0.37
N GLY A 72 -12.87 -2.90 0.78
CA GLY A 72 -11.77 -2.37 1.59
C GLY A 72 -10.98 -1.28 0.86
N ILE A 73 -10.78 -1.45 -0.45
CA ILE A 73 -10.14 -0.44 -1.31
C ILE A 73 -11.01 0.83 -1.39
N GLU A 74 -12.31 0.70 -1.65
CA GLU A 74 -13.25 1.81 -1.71
C GLU A 74 -13.30 2.61 -0.39
N GLU A 75 -13.38 1.92 0.74
CA GLU A 75 -13.38 2.54 2.08
C GLU A 75 -12.05 3.28 2.34
N PHE A 76 -10.94 2.70 1.93
CA PHE A 76 -9.64 3.36 2.07
C PHE A 76 -9.49 4.57 1.15
N GLU A 77 -9.95 4.50 -0.10
CA GLU A 77 -10.02 5.65 -1.01
C GLU A 77 -10.88 6.79 -0.42
N SER A 78 -12.03 6.44 0.15
CA SER A 78 -12.91 7.39 0.84
C SER A 78 -12.19 8.06 2.01
N PHE A 79 -11.52 7.28 2.88
CA PHE A 79 -10.70 7.81 3.97
C PHE A 79 -9.64 8.79 3.45
N ALA A 80 -8.84 8.37 2.47
CA ALA A 80 -7.77 9.20 1.91
C ALA A 80 -8.30 10.48 1.24
N SER A 81 -9.49 10.40 0.61
CA SER A 81 -10.16 11.53 -0.01
C SER A 81 -10.64 12.55 1.02
N ILE A 82 -11.36 12.11 2.06
CA ILE A 82 -11.92 12.98 3.11
C ILE A 82 -10.77 13.60 3.92
N ALA A 83 -9.79 12.79 4.31
CA ALA A 83 -8.61 13.26 5.05
C ALA A 83 -7.59 14.02 4.18
N GLN A 84 -7.80 14.08 2.86
CA GLN A 84 -6.92 14.76 1.90
C GLN A 84 -5.46 14.27 1.95
N LEU A 85 -5.24 12.99 2.21
CA LEU A 85 -3.92 12.39 2.33
C LEU A 85 -3.32 12.03 0.96
N PRO A 86 -2.01 12.30 0.72
CA PRO A 86 -1.33 11.74 -0.44
C PRO A 86 -1.06 10.25 -0.24
N VAL A 87 -1.30 9.45 -1.27
CA VAL A 87 -1.17 7.98 -1.25
C VAL A 87 -0.20 7.54 -2.35
N THR A 88 0.83 6.80 -1.96
CA THR A 88 1.72 6.11 -2.87
C THR A 88 1.55 4.61 -2.75
N ALA A 89 1.61 3.89 -3.88
CA ALA A 89 1.53 2.43 -3.87
C ALA A 89 2.91 1.81 -3.65
N SER A 90 2.95 0.68 -2.95
CA SER A 90 4.15 -0.14 -2.86
C SER A 90 4.38 -0.93 -4.16
N PHE A 91 5.58 -1.51 -4.33
CA PHE A 91 5.95 -2.29 -5.49
C PHE A 91 4.91 -3.35 -5.87
N ARG A 92 4.49 -3.34 -7.13
CA ARG A 92 3.47 -4.25 -7.72
C ARG A 92 2.10 -4.19 -7.06
N ARG A 93 1.74 -3.06 -6.43
CA ARG A 93 0.43 -2.85 -5.83
C ARG A 93 -0.23 -1.54 -6.25
N GLN A 94 0.07 -1.12 -7.48
CA GLN A 94 -0.57 0.03 -8.12
C GLN A 94 -2.07 -0.16 -8.33
N ASP A 95 -2.53 -1.42 -8.35
CA ASP A 95 -3.93 -1.83 -8.41
C ASP A 95 -4.78 -1.37 -7.23
N LEU A 96 -4.16 -1.06 -6.08
CA LEU A 96 -4.85 -0.76 -4.83
C LEU A 96 -5.41 0.67 -4.73
N PHE A 97 -5.16 1.52 -5.70
CA PHE A 97 -5.63 2.89 -5.63
C PHE A 97 -5.86 3.48 -7.02
N ASN A 98 -6.94 4.23 -7.19
CA ASN A 98 -7.26 4.85 -8.47
C ASN A 98 -6.23 5.91 -8.85
N HIS A 99 -5.49 5.70 -9.94
CA HIS A 99 -4.43 6.60 -10.42
C HIS A 99 -4.97 7.97 -10.90
N LYS A 100 -6.26 8.06 -11.23
CA LYS A 100 -6.92 9.33 -11.59
C LYS A 100 -7.31 10.14 -10.35
N HIS A 101 -7.34 9.52 -9.17
CA HIS A 101 -7.69 10.18 -7.92
C HIS A 101 -6.64 11.22 -7.50
N LYS A 102 -7.09 12.37 -6.99
CA LYS A 102 -6.19 13.48 -6.60
C LYS A 102 -5.21 13.15 -5.47
N SER A 103 -5.52 12.15 -4.66
CA SER A 103 -4.64 11.67 -3.59
C SER A 103 -3.54 10.74 -4.11
N TYR A 104 -3.66 10.14 -5.29
CA TYR A 104 -2.61 9.25 -5.81
C TYR A 104 -1.40 10.06 -6.30
N VAL A 105 -0.22 9.73 -5.77
CA VAL A 105 1.01 10.48 -6.02
C VAL A 105 2.15 9.65 -6.62
N GLY A 106 1.88 8.41 -7.00
CA GLY A 106 2.84 7.53 -7.66
C GLY A 106 3.09 6.22 -6.90
N GLU A 107 4.19 5.56 -7.23
CA GLU A 107 4.53 4.27 -6.64
C GLU A 107 5.99 4.22 -6.17
N LEU A 108 6.25 3.35 -5.19
CA LEU A 108 7.57 3.02 -4.69
C LEU A 108 7.92 1.59 -5.13
N GLY A 109 8.85 1.47 -6.06
CA GLY A 109 9.25 0.19 -6.62
C GLY A 109 10.59 0.29 -7.33
N THR A 110 10.74 -0.46 -8.41
CA THR A 110 11.92 -0.38 -9.26
C THR A 110 11.79 0.80 -10.24
N GLY A 111 12.56 1.86 -10.03
CA GLY A 111 12.53 3.05 -10.87
C GLY A 111 11.40 4.03 -10.53
N PRO A 112 11.12 4.29 -9.25
CA PRO A 112 10.15 5.30 -8.85
C PRO A 112 10.59 6.70 -9.28
N ASN A 113 9.65 7.64 -9.31
CA ASN A 113 9.99 9.04 -9.51
C ASN A 113 10.99 9.51 -8.43
N PRO A 114 12.21 9.94 -8.77
CA PRO A 114 13.19 10.36 -7.78
C PRO A 114 12.71 11.52 -6.89
N LYS A 115 11.87 12.41 -7.43
CA LYS A 115 11.26 13.50 -6.65
C LYS A 115 10.29 12.94 -5.60
N LEU A 116 9.54 11.86 -5.90
CA LEU A 116 8.69 11.20 -4.91
C LEU A 116 9.53 10.60 -3.79
N VAL A 117 10.63 9.93 -4.11
CA VAL A 117 11.56 9.38 -3.10
C VAL A 117 12.02 10.47 -2.14
N GLU A 118 12.45 11.63 -2.67
CA GLU A 118 12.84 12.76 -1.82
C GLU A 118 11.68 13.31 -0.98
N LYS A 119 10.46 13.35 -1.51
CA LYS A 119 9.27 13.76 -0.76
C LYS A 119 8.92 12.79 0.35
N VAL A 120 9.06 11.49 0.12
CA VAL A 120 8.87 10.48 1.19
C VAL A 120 9.90 10.70 2.31
N LYS A 121 11.15 10.97 1.98
CA LYS A 121 12.18 11.32 2.97
C LYS A 121 11.87 12.61 3.73
N GLN A 122 11.19 13.58 3.12
CA GLN A 122 10.79 14.84 3.75
C GLN A 122 9.55 14.72 4.62
N SER A 123 8.74 13.68 4.45
CA SER A 123 7.53 13.47 5.26
C SER A 123 7.86 13.43 6.76
N ASP A 124 6.94 13.89 7.58
CA ASP A 124 7.03 13.84 9.05
C ASP A 124 6.26 12.67 9.64
N LEU A 125 5.28 12.15 8.90
CA LEU A 125 4.49 10.99 9.24
C LEU A 125 4.27 10.09 8.03
N VAL A 126 4.51 8.80 8.18
CA VAL A 126 4.20 7.78 7.17
C VAL A 126 3.20 6.78 7.73
N LEU A 127 2.00 6.72 7.14
CA LEU A 127 1.02 5.68 7.41
C LEU A 127 1.24 4.52 6.43
N VAL A 128 1.69 3.39 6.92
CA VAL A 128 1.94 2.19 6.12
C VAL A 128 0.78 1.24 6.27
N MET A 129 0.05 1.01 5.19
CA MET A 129 -1.15 0.18 5.13
C MET A 129 -0.87 -1.11 4.33
N GLY A 130 -0.49 -2.18 5.01
CA GLY A 130 -0.24 -3.50 4.43
C GLY A 130 1.09 -3.67 3.70
N ALA A 131 1.84 -2.61 3.43
CA ALA A 131 3.16 -2.70 2.83
C ALA A 131 4.21 -3.20 3.84
N ARG A 132 5.21 -3.97 3.35
CA ARG A 132 6.23 -4.57 4.21
C ARG A 132 7.42 -3.67 4.52
N LEU A 133 7.59 -2.57 3.82
CA LEU A 133 8.80 -1.74 3.85
C LEU A 133 10.08 -2.55 3.55
N ASP A 134 9.99 -3.41 2.53
CA ASP A 134 11.08 -4.26 2.08
C ASP A 134 12.13 -3.47 1.26
N GLU A 135 13.17 -4.17 0.84
CA GLU A 135 14.30 -3.62 0.09
C GLU A 135 13.85 -2.81 -1.14
N ILE A 136 12.89 -3.33 -1.91
CA ILE A 136 12.44 -2.68 -3.16
C ILE A 136 11.69 -1.39 -2.85
N CYS A 137 10.68 -1.47 -1.96
CA CYS A 137 9.87 -0.30 -1.60
C CYS A 137 10.67 0.80 -0.90
N THR A 138 11.77 0.45 -0.24
CA THR A 138 12.58 1.38 0.55
C THR A 138 13.93 1.71 -0.09
N GLN A 139 14.07 1.44 -1.40
CA GLN A 139 15.26 1.77 -2.18
C GLN A 139 16.55 1.23 -1.55
N GLY A 140 16.59 -0.09 -1.30
CA GLY A 140 17.73 -0.72 -0.64
C GLY A 140 17.89 -0.31 0.82
N TYR A 141 16.78 -0.11 1.54
CA TYR A 141 16.74 0.36 2.94
C TYR A 141 17.36 1.75 3.16
N THR A 142 17.32 2.62 2.15
CA THR A 142 17.85 3.99 2.21
C THR A 142 16.77 5.07 2.28
N LEU A 143 15.48 4.66 2.27
CA LEU A 143 14.36 5.59 2.29
C LEU A 143 14.15 6.23 3.67
N PHE A 144 14.40 5.46 4.72
CA PHE A 144 14.31 5.89 6.12
C PHE A 144 15.57 5.46 6.88
N ASP A 145 15.87 6.14 7.98
CA ASP A 145 16.98 5.76 8.87
C ASP A 145 16.70 4.41 9.55
N VAL A 146 17.71 3.56 9.61
CA VAL A 146 17.64 2.22 10.23
C VAL A 146 18.42 2.25 11.56
N PRO A 147 17.90 1.71 12.65
CA PRO A 147 16.57 1.09 12.82
C PRO A 147 15.47 2.09 13.21
N VAL A 148 15.81 3.34 13.53
CA VAL A 148 14.87 4.35 14.03
C VAL A 148 14.69 5.46 13.00
N PRO A 149 13.59 5.44 12.24
CA PRO A 149 13.28 6.50 11.29
C PRO A 149 13.12 7.86 11.96
N ARG A 150 13.54 8.92 11.26
CA ARG A 150 13.25 10.29 11.67
C ARG A 150 11.74 10.58 11.62
N GLN A 151 11.05 9.97 10.65
CA GLN A 151 9.61 10.07 10.48
C GLN A 151 8.88 9.27 11.55
N LYS A 152 7.73 9.77 12.01
CA LYS A 152 6.79 8.92 12.74
C LYS A 152 6.21 7.89 11.77
N ILE A 153 6.32 6.61 12.08
CA ILE A 153 5.76 5.53 11.25
C ILE A 153 4.60 4.87 11.99
N ILE A 154 3.42 4.89 11.37
CA ILE A 154 2.29 4.03 11.76
C ILE A 154 2.34 2.83 10.82
N HIS A 155 2.65 1.65 11.35
CA HIS A 155 2.73 0.43 10.53
C HIS A 155 1.58 -0.51 10.86
N ILE A 156 0.68 -0.69 9.90
CA ILE A 156 -0.49 -1.57 9.98
C ILE A 156 -0.28 -2.73 9.02
N HIS A 157 -0.29 -3.94 9.53
CA HIS A 157 -0.11 -5.14 8.73
C HIS A 157 -0.85 -6.33 9.38
N GLN A 158 -1.37 -7.26 8.57
CA GLN A 158 -2.09 -8.43 9.09
C GLN A 158 -1.16 -9.54 9.61
N ASP A 159 0.14 -9.47 9.32
CA ASP A 159 1.15 -10.37 9.88
C ASP A 159 2.10 -9.57 10.80
N MET A 160 2.07 -9.90 12.08
CA MET A 160 2.94 -9.26 13.08
C MET A 160 4.43 -9.42 12.78
N LYS A 161 4.84 -10.47 12.07
CA LYS A 161 6.24 -10.72 11.72
C LYS A 161 6.82 -9.71 10.73
N GLU A 162 5.99 -8.97 10.04
CA GLU A 162 6.43 -7.92 9.11
C GLU A 162 6.57 -6.55 9.79
N ILE A 163 5.88 -6.35 10.93
CA ILE A 163 5.91 -5.07 11.64
C ILE A 163 7.22 -4.95 12.45
N GLY A 164 7.92 -3.84 12.26
CA GLY A 164 9.16 -3.58 13.01
C GLY A 164 10.36 -4.43 12.60
N LYS A 165 10.27 -5.13 11.47
CA LYS A 165 11.33 -6.03 10.99
C LYS A 165 12.64 -5.30 10.66
N VAL A 166 12.55 -4.10 10.11
CA VAL A 166 13.69 -3.25 9.75
C VAL A 166 13.59 -1.90 10.44
N TYR A 167 12.43 -1.29 10.40
CA TYR A 167 12.18 0.05 10.92
C TYR A 167 11.31 -0.01 12.16
N GLN A 168 11.73 0.62 13.23
CA GLN A 168 10.95 0.74 14.45
C GLN A 168 9.76 1.69 14.20
N PRO A 169 8.50 1.20 14.25
CA PRO A 169 7.35 2.08 14.10
C PRO A 169 7.07 2.88 15.38
N THR A 170 6.50 4.05 15.23
CA THR A 170 5.95 4.84 16.34
C THR A 170 4.66 4.20 16.87
N LEU A 171 3.85 3.63 15.96
CA LEU A 171 2.65 2.88 16.28
C LEU A 171 2.59 1.63 15.40
N ALA A 172 2.44 0.48 16.02
CA ALA A 172 2.37 -0.84 15.38
C ALA A 172 0.98 -1.44 15.57
N LEU A 173 0.30 -1.82 14.49
CA LEU A 173 -1.00 -2.49 14.54
C LEU A 173 -0.98 -3.78 13.73
N CYS A 174 -1.25 -4.91 14.39
CA CYS A 174 -1.54 -6.16 13.72
C CYS A 174 -3.06 -6.28 13.56
N ALA A 175 -3.57 -5.93 12.36
CA ALA A 175 -5.00 -5.88 12.08
C ALA A 175 -5.29 -6.21 10.62
N ASP A 176 -6.52 -6.65 10.34
CA ASP A 176 -7.02 -6.82 8.98
C ASP A 176 -7.11 -5.48 8.27
N LEU A 177 -6.70 -5.45 6.99
CA LEU A 177 -6.61 -4.22 6.23
C LEU A 177 -7.99 -3.66 5.86
N ASN A 178 -8.96 -4.52 5.57
CA ASN A 178 -10.31 -4.11 5.20
C ASN A 178 -11.08 -3.56 6.40
N GLU A 179 -10.99 -4.27 7.55
CA GLU A 179 -11.57 -3.79 8.81
C GLU A 179 -10.92 -2.47 9.25
N THR A 180 -9.61 -2.34 9.03
CA THR A 180 -8.89 -1.10 9.32
C THR A 180 -9.33 0.03 8.41
N ALA A 181 -9.50 -0.22 7.10
CA ALA A 181 -9.99 0.79 6.15
C ALA A 181 -11.38 1.32 6.56
N THR A 182 -12.31 0.41 6.89
CA THR A 182 -13.64 0.75 7.39
C THR A 182 -13.57 1.57 8.69
N ALA A 183 -12.71 1.17 9.62
CA ALA A 183 -12.53 1.90 10.89
C ALA A 183 -11.93 3.30 10.69
N LEU A 184 -10.96 3.45 9.77
CA LEU A 184 -10.36 4.74 9.43
C LEU A 184 -11.36 5.72 8.80
N ALA A 185 -12.34 5.24 8.04
CA ALA A 185 -13.42 6.09 7.52
C ALA A 185 -14.15 6.86 8.63
N SER A 186 -14.31 6.24 9.81
CA SER A 186 -14.89 6.89 10.99
C SER A 186 -14.01 8.00 11.58
N VAL A 187 -12.71 7.91 11.41
CA VAL A 187 -11.69 8.87 11.90
C VAL A 187 -11.55 10.06 10.95
N ALA A 188 -11.79 9.84 9.65
CA ALA A 188 -11.54 10.82 8.58
C ALA A 188 -12.22 12.15 8.81
N HIS A 189 -13.51 12.14 9.19
CA HIS A 189 -14.30 13.37 9.42
C HIS A 189 -13.80 14.21 10.60
N GLY A 190 -12.97 13.65 11.47
CA GLY A 190 -12.37 14.36 12.60
C GLY A 190 -10.96 14.89 12.32
N LEU A 191 -10.47 14.77 11.07
CA LEU A 191 -9.17 15.28 10.62
C LEU A 191 -9.35 16.59 9.85
N ASP A 192 -8.49 17.55 10.08
CA ASP A 192 -8.44 18.78 9.26
C ASP A 192 -7.45 18.64 8.11
N GLY A 193 -7.87 18.02 7.03
CA GLY A 193 -7.02 17.79 5.84
C GLY A 193 -6.48 19.07 5.18
N ARG A 194 -7.01 20.27 5.53
CA ARG A 194 -6.50 21.55 5.03
C ARG A 194 -5.08 21.82 5.50
N LEU A 195 -4.65 21.20 6.61
CA LEU A 195 -3.31 21.38 7.17
C LEU A 195 -2.21 20.89 6.22
N TRP A 196 -2.52 19.91 5.35
CA TRP A 196 -1.58 19.32 4.40
C TRP A 196 -2.10 19.23 2.96
N ALA A 197 -3.22 19.91 2.66
CA ALA A 197 -3.78 19.90 1.31
C ALA A 197 -2.77 20.38 0.26
N GLY A 198 -2.02 21.45 0.56
CA GLY A 198 -0.95 21.95 -0.30
C GLY A 198 0.17 20.93 -0.54
N TRP A 199 0.54 20.17 0.49
CA TRP A 199 1.49 19.06 0.40
C TRP A 199 1.00 17.97 -0.54
N ARG A 200 -0.27 17.53 -0.37
CA ARG A 200 -0.87 16.56 -1.28
C ARG A 200 -0.90 17.06 -2.72
N ASP A 201 -1.30 18.33 -2.93
CA ASP A 201 -1.43 18.89 -4.27
C ASP A 201 -0.04 19.05 -4.95
N GLU A 202 0.99 19.40 -4.20
CA GLU A 202 2.38 19.41 -4.68
C GLU A 202 2.81 18.02 -5.18
N LEU A 203 2.58 16.96 -4.37
CA LEU A 203 2.93 15.61 -4.76
C LEU A 203 2.09 15.12 -5.96
N ARG A 204 0.81 15.49 -6.01
CA ARG A 204 -0.06 15.17 -7.15
C ARG A 204 0.43 15.81 -8.45
N ASN A 205 0.76 17.08 -8.43
CA ASN A 205 1.30 17.80 -9.59
C ASN A 205 2.61 17.16 -10.05
N MET A 206 3.50 16.83 -9.12
CA MET A 206 4.75 16.12 -9.39
C MET A 206 4.53 14.77 -10.07
N TYR A 207 3.49 14.02 -9.66
CA TYR A 207 3.11 12.76 -10.31
C TYR A 207 2.58 13.00 -11.72
N GLN A 208 1.73 14.01 -11.91
CA GLN A 208 1.20 14.37 -13.22
C GLN A 208 2.31 14.78 -14.19
N ASP A 209 3.25 15.59 -13.74
CA ASP A 209 4.42 15.99 -14.54
C ASP A 209 5.29 14.79 -14.91
N TRP A 210 5.50 13.85 -13.98
CA TRP A 210 6.27 12.62 -14.21
C TRP A 210 5.63 11.70 -15.23
N THR A 211 4.30 11.61 -15.23
CA THR A 211 3.52 10.75 -16.13
C THR A 211 3.11 11.44 -17.42
N HIS A 212 3.41 12.74 -17.54
CA HIS A 212 3.16 13.48 -18.78
C HIS A 212 4.07 12.98 -19.90
N ILE A 213 3.48 12.52 -20.98
CA ILE A 213 4.22 12.08 -22.15
C ILE A 213 4.29 13.24 -23.13
N ASP A 214 5.47 13.93 -23.14
CA ASP A 214 5.76 14.90 -24.18
C ASP A 214 6.39 14.19 -25.39
N THR A 215 5.66 14.18 -26.50
CA THR A 215 6.16 13.66 -27.79
C THR A 215 6.79 14.71 -28.68
N ALA A 216 6.68 15.99 -28.31
CA ALA A 216 7.30 17.10 -29.03
C ALA A 216 8.82 17.15 -28.74
N GLY A 217 9.62 17.17 -29.79
CA GLY A 217 11.06 17.30 -29.66
C GLY A 217 11.83 16.02 -29.31
N GLN A 218 11.19 14.88 -29.23
CA GLN A 218 11.87 13.60 -29.03
C GLN A 218 12.89 13.32 -30.17
N PRO A 219 14.14 12.90 -29.85
CA PRO A 219 15.11 12.56 -30.87
C PRO A 219 14.56 11.46 -31.78
N ARG A 220 14.74 11.58 -33.10
CA ARG A 220 14.39 10.51 -34.04
C ARG A 220 15.38 9.36 -33.86
N TRP A 221 15.01 8.40 -33.03
CA TRP A 221 15.73 7.14 -32.90
C TRP A 221 15.62 6.33 -34.18
N LYS A 222 16.69 5.61 -34.56
CA LYS A 222 16.69 4.68 -35.70
C LYS A 222 15.85 3.40 -35.42
N GLY A 223 15.17 3.31 -34.29
CA GLY A 223 14.34 2.18 -33.87
C GLY A 223 12.95 2.61 -33.40
N ALA A 224 12.22 1.70 -32.78
CA ALA A 224 10.90 1.96 -32.24
C ALA A 224 10.98 3.00 -31.11
N ASN A 225 10.18 4.06 -31.21
CA ASN A 225 10.04 5.05 -30.15
C ASN A 225 8.99 4.55 -29.14
N MET A 226 9.44 4.00 -28.03
CA MET A 226 8.57 3.45 -26.98
C MET A 226 7.61 4.50 -26.41
N THR A 227 8.07 5.76 -26.26
CA THR A 227 7.21 6.86 -25.79
C THR A 227 6.04 7.09 -26.73
N ALA A 228 6.28 7.10 -28.05
CA ALA A 228 5.22 7.25 -29.05
C ALA A 228 4.28 6.03 -29.07
N ILE A 229 4.82 4.83 -28.90
CA ILE A 229 4.01 3.59 -28.80
C ILE A 229 3.09 3.66 -27.60
N PHE A 230 3.61 3.96 -26.41
CA PHE A 230 2.78 4.07 -25.20
C PHE A 230 1.76 5.21 -25.28
N SER A 231 2.11 6.34 -25.88
CA SER A 231 1.15 7.42 -26.15
C SER A 231 0.01 6.95 -27.05
N PHE A 232 0.33 6.21 -28.11
CA PHE A 232 -0.67 5.65 -29.03
C PHE A 232 -1.56 4.64 -28.31
N LEU A 233 -0.98 3.68 -27.60
CA LEU A 233 -1.72 2.66 -26.85
C LEU A 233 -2.66 3.32 -25.81
N ARG A 234 -2.17 4.28 -25.05
CA ARG A 234 -2.97 5.01 -24.06
C ARG A 234 -4.18 5.72 -24.65
N ALA A 235 -4.07 6.20 -25.90
CA ALA A 235 -5.16 6.90 -26.60
C ALA A 235 -6.18 5.97 -27.24
N HIS A 236 -5.82 4.71 -27.54
CA HIS A 236 -6.63 3.80 -28.36
C HIS A 236 -7.10 2.54 -27.65
N LEU A 237 -6.47 2.14 -26.56
CA LEU A 237 -6.88 0.96 -25.83
C LEU A 237 -8.04 1.26 -24.86
N PRO A 238 -8.94 0.29 -24.65
CA PRO A 238 -9.94 0.34 -23.60
C PRO A 238 -9.33 0.54 -22.21
N GLU A 239 -10.10 1.11 -21.27
CA GLU A 239 -9.61 1.41 -19.91
C GLU A 239 -9.22 0.16 -19.10
N ASP A 240 -9.79 -1.00 -19.41
CA ASP A 240 -9.56 -2.30 -18.78
C ASP A 240 -8.45 -3.13 -19.45
N SER A 241 -7.69 -2.53 -20.38
CA SER A 241 -6.61 -3.22 -21.09
C SER A 241 -5.42 -3.50 -20.17
N ILE A 242 -4.86 -4.70 -20.27
CA ILE A 242 -3.59 -5.10 -19.67
C ILE A 242 -2.51 -5.00 -20.77
N ILE A 243 -1.40 -4.28 -20.47
CA ILE A 243 -0.29 -4.06 -21.40
C ILE A 243 0.99 -4.70 -20.83
#